data_31812997428fdf6cdabde54cded3ea56
#
_entry.id   31812997428fdf6cdabde54cded3ea56
#
_cell.length_a   1.000
_cell.length_b   1.000
_cell.length_c   1.000
_cell.angle_alpha   90.00
_cell.angle_beta   90.00
_cell.angle_gamma   90.00
#
_symmetry.space_group_name_H-M   'P 1'
#
loop_
_entity.id
_entity.type
_entity.pdbx_description
1 polymer ?
#
loop_
_entity_poly.entity_id
_entity_poly.type
_entity_poly.pdbx_seq_one_letter_code
_entity_poly.pdbx_strand_id
1 'polypeptide(L)' 'SARFDFVGEPYQVFADLRGYEGVPCWAVDGRVKAKMPNGDLGGYVPYTVLFLDGEAIALEADVVRMVRA' A
#
# COMPACT_ATOMS: atom_id res chain seq x y z
N SER A 1 -0.14 -16.58 10.01
CA SER A 1 -0.38 -15.14 10.07
C SER A 1 0.55 -14.38 9.13
N ALA A 2 0.14 -13.21 8.71
CA ALA A 2 0.94 -12.35 7.86
C ALA A 2 1.84 -11.44 8.71
N ARG A 3 3.01 -11.13 8.16
CA ARG A 3 3.93 -10.21 8.79
C ARG A 3 4.13 -9.02 7.87
N PHE A 4 3.87 -7.81 8.39
CA PHE A 4 3.96 -6.57 7.61
C PHE A 4 5.18 -5.77 8.06
N ASP A 5 5.99 -5.35 7.09
CA ASP A 5 7.14 -4.48 7.32
C ASP A 5 7.05 -3.29 6.37
N PHE A 6 7.11 -2.08 6.91
CA PHE A 6 7.24 -0.89 6.09
C PHE A 6 8.70 -0.70 5.69
N VAL A 7 8.91 -0.25 4.44
CA VAL A 7 10.24 -0.06 3.86
C VAL A 7 10.34 1.36 3.32
N GLY A 8 11.31 2.11 3.81
CA GLY A 8 11.50 3.48 3.36
C GLY A 8 10.56 4.47 4.02
N GLU A 9 10.64 5.70 3.57
CA GLU A 9 9.88 6.81 4.14
C GLU A 9 8.62 7.08 3.31
N PRO A 10 7.59 7.70 3.94
CA PRO A 10 6.40 8.12 3.21
C PRO A 10 6.75 9.12 2.11
N TYR A 11 6.01 9.08 1.02
CA TYR A 11 6.13 10.03 -0.07
C TYR A 11 4.75 10.47 -0.54
N GLN A 12 4.70 11.67 -1.13
CA GLN A 12 3.44 12.25 -1.57
C GLN A 12 3.05 11.72 -2.95
N VAL A 13 1.76 11.42 -3.11
CA VAL A 13 1.18 10.96 -4.36
C VAL A 13 -0.16 11.62 -4.59
N PHE A 14 -0.59 11.61 -5.84
CA PHE A 14 -1.98 11.89 -6.22
C PHE A 14 -2.60 10.57 -6.69
N ALA A 15 -3.72 10.21 -6.11
CA ALA A 15 -4.36 8.93 -6.40
C ALA A 15 -5.77 9.12 -6.93
N ASP A 16 -6.10 8.36 -7.98
CA ASP A 16 -7.47 8.29 -8.48
C ASP A 16 -8.12 7.08 -7.80
N LEU A 17 -9.07 7.39 -6.96
CA LEU A 17 -9.86 6.41 -6.22
C LEU A 17 -11.24 6.30 -6.87
N ARG A 18 -11.97 5.26 -6.53
CA ARG A 18 -13.34 5.11 -7.07
C ARG A 18 -14.19 6.28 -6.61
N GLY A 19 -14.64 7.10 -7.56
CA GLY A 19 -15.46 8.28 -7.30
C GLY A 19 -14.68 9.55 -7.00
N TYR A 20 -13.34 9.49 -6.94
CA TYR A 20 -12.50 10.66 -6.64
C TYR A 20 -11.25 10.63 -7.51
N GLU A 21 -10.89 11.78 -8.07
CA GLU A 21 -9.68 11.91 -8.88
C GLU A 21 -8.69 12.85 -8.22
N GLY A 22 -7.40 12.54 -8.37
CA GLY A 22 -6.32 13.42 -7.92
C GLY A 22 -6.29 13.67 -6.43
N VAL A 23 -6.63 12.68 -5.62
CA VAL A 23 -6.64 12.82 -4.17
C VAL A 23 -5.21 12.86 -3.66
N PRO A 24 -4.78 13.96 -2.98
CA PRO A 24 -3.44 14.01 -2.41
C PRO A 24 -3.35 13.11 -1.18
N CYS A 25 -2.42 12.17 -1.24
CA CYS A 25 -2.23 11.17 -0.18
C CYS A 25 -0.75 11.02 0.13
N TRP A 26 -0.46 10.36 1.23
CA TRP A 26 0.87 9.84 1.52
C TRP A 26 0.88 8.35 1.18
N ALA A 27 1.97 7.89 0.56
CA ALA A 27 2.19 6.48 0.26
C ALA A 27 3.35 5.96 1.08
N VAL A 28 3.20 4.74 1.58
CA VAL A 28 4.28 4.06 2.30
C VAL A 28 4.45 2.70 1.66
N ASP A 29 5.66 2.42 1.16
CA ASP A 29 5.99 1.12 0.61
C ASP A 29 6.27 0.15 1.74
N GLY A 30 5.92 -1.10 1.50
CA GLY A 30 6.16 -2.15 2.46
C GLY A 30 6.24 -3.50 1.78
N ARG A 31 6.33 -4.50 2.59
CA ARG A 31 6.34 -5.89 2.15
C ARG A 31 5.61 -6.75 3.16
N VAL A 32 4.94 -7.77 2.67
CA VAL A 32 4.24 -8.72 3.50
C VAL A 32 4.74 -10.11 3.23
N LYS A 33 4.93 -10.88 4.29
CA LYS A 33 5.29 -12.28 4.19
C LYS A 33 4.10 -13.08 4.71
N ALA A 34 3.40 -13.74 3.80
CA ALA A 34 2.18 -14.45 4.12
C ALA A 34 2.45 -15.94 4.25
N LYS A 35 1.64 -16.58 5.08
CA LYS A 35 1.69 -18.02 5.28
C LYS A 35 1.12 -18.74 4.05
N MET A 36 1.86 -19.72 3.55
CA MET A 36 1.43 -20.56 2.46
C MET A 36 0.35 -21.56 2.91
N PRO A 37 -0.46 -22.09 1.96
CA PRO A 37 -1.47 -23.09 2.32
C PRO A 37 -0.92 -24.34 3.02
N ASN A 38 0.34 -24.68 2.74
CA ASN A 38 0.99 -25.85 3.37
C ASN A 38 1.54 -25.55 4.77
N GLY A 39 1.34 -24.32 5.29
CA GLY A 39 1.80 -23.93 6.59
C GLY A 39 3.15 -23.23 6.61
N ASP A 40 3.91 -23.29 5.53
CA ASP A 40 5.20 -22.60 5.43
C ASP A 40 5.00 -21.12 5.11
N LEU A 41 6.01 -20.31 5.47
CA LEU A 41 6.02 -18.89 5.08
C LEU A 41 6.52 -18.79 3.64
N GLY A 42 5.77 -18.04 2.83
CA GLY A 42 6.18 -17.71 1.47
C GLY A 42 7.20 -16.59 1.44
N GLY A 43 7.58 -16.16 0.23
CA GLY A 43 8.42 -15.01 0.04
C GLY A 43 7.68 -13.71 0.37
N TYR A 44 8.43 -12.61 0.41
CA TYR A 44 7.85 -11.28 0.58
C TYR A 44 7.14 -10.84 -0.69
N VAL A 45 6.00 -10.18 -0.49
CA VAL A 45 5.22 -9.56 -1.56
C VAL A 45 5.23 -8.04 -1.32
N PRO A 46 5.62 -7.23 -2.31
CA PRO A 46 5.59 -5.77 -2.13
C PRO A 46 4.16 -5.26 -2.12
N TYR A 47 3.94 -4.22 -1.34
CA TYR A 47 2.66 -3.51 -1.31
C TYR A 47 2.92 -2.05 -0.99
N THR A 48 1.95 -1.19 -1.32
CA THR A 48 1.99 0.22 -0.98
C THR A 48 0.67 0.60 -0.35
N VAL A 49 0.74 1.21 0.81
CA VAL A 49 -0.45 1.67 1.54
C VAL A 49 -0.59 3.17 1.37
N LEU A 50 -1.80 3.63 1.07
CA LEU A 50 -2.11 5.05 0.97
C LEU A 50 -2.76 5.53 2.26
N PHE A 51 -2.31 6.68 2.72
CA PHE A 51 -2.80 7.33 3.94
C PHE A 51 -3.35 8.71 3.62
N LEU A 52 -4.48 9.03 4.24
CA LEU A 52 -5.08 10.36 4.19
C LEU A 52 -5.43 10.77 5.62
N ASP A 53 -4.93 11.94 6.04
CA ASP A 53 -5.14 12.46 7.40
C ASP A 53 -4.74 11.44 8.49
N GLY A 54 -3.67 10.69 8.24
CA GLY A 54 -3.16 9.71 9.20
C GLY A 54 -3.87 8.37 9.20
N GLU A 55 -4.87 8.19 8.34
CA GLU A 55 -5.59 6.91 8.24
C GLU A 55 -5.25 6.18 6.95
N ALA A 56 -5.06 4.87 7.05
CA ALA A 56 -4.89 4.02 5.88
C ALA A 56 -6.22 3.94 5.13
N ILE A 57 -6.24 4.34 3.87
CA ILE A 57 -7.47 4.40 3.08
C ILE A 57 -7.53 3.35 1.96
N ALA A 58 -6.38 2.91 1.48
CA ALA A 58 -6.35 1.95 0.36
C ALA A 58 -4.97 1.33 0.23
N LEU A 59 -4.92 0.19 -0.46
CA LEU A 59 -3.69 -0.36 -1.02
C LEU A 59 -3.55 0.17 -2.44
N GLU A 60 -2.32 0.39 -2.89
CA GLU A 60 -2.06 0.87 -4.26
C GLU A 60 -2.70 -0.04 -5.31
N ALA A 61 -2.71 -1.35 -5.07
CA ALA A 61 -3.33 -2.31 -5.98
C ALA A 61 -4.84 -2.08 -6.18
N ASP A 62 -5.50 -1.39 -5.24
CA ASP A 62 -6.94 -1.13 -5.28
C ASP A 62 -7.29 0.26 -5.83
N VAL A 63 -6.29 1.08 -6.16
CA VAL A 63 -6.55 2.39 -6.75
C VAL A 63 -6.55 2.30 -8.28
N VAL A 64 -7.29 3.19 -8.92
CA VAL A 64 -7.39 3.24 -10.37
C VAL A 64 -6.07 3.72 -10.97
N ARG A 65 -5.47 4.73 -10.35
CA ARG A 65 -4.23 5.33 -10.81
C ARG A 65 -3.53 6.04 -9.66
N MET A 66 -2.21 6.02 -9.66
CA MET A 66 -1.41 6.74 -8.70
C MET A 66 -0.24 7.39 -9.41
N VAL A 67 -0.01 8.67 -9.11
CA VAL A 67 1.11 9.44 -9.67
C VAL A 67 1.88 10.06 -8.51
N ARG A 68 3.19 9.88 -8.53
CA ARG A 68 4.05 10.46 -7.51
C ARG A 68 4.12 11.99 -7.69
N ALA A 69 3.94 12.69 -6.58
CA ALA A 69 4.02 14.14 -6.58
C ALA A 69 5.46 14.64 -6.77
#